data_3ad505b1ab41062b1f8c434cdb5983ff
#
_entry.id   3ad505b1ab41062b1f8c434cdb5983ff
#
_cell.length_a   1.000
_cell.length_b   1.000
_cell.length_c   1.000
_cell.angle_alpha   90.00
_cell.angle_beta   90.00
_cell.angle_gamma   90.00
#
_symmetry.space_group_name_H-M   'P 1'
#
loop_
_entity.id
_entity.type
_entity.pdbx_description
1 polymer ?
#
loop_
_entity_poly.entity_id
_entity_poly.type
_entity_poly.pdbx_seq_one_letter_code
_entity_poly.pdbx_strand_id
1 'polypeptide(L)'
;NINEVDGILYDLGVSSPQLDNKERGFSFHADAKLDMRMDTKQKLSAYEVVNNYSYDDLVRIFRVYGEEKFATSIAKNIITTRENKPIETTLELAEIIKNSVPEKYRREKHPARKVFQAIRIEVNNELNVFENSLNQALDLVKVGGRICVITFHSLEDRICKDIFKRVSSVDPSLKNLPIIPEEYQPKFKLVANIEPSAHELEENNRSRSARLRVIERVR
;
A
#
# COMPACT_ATOMS: atom_id res chain seq x y z
N ASN A 1 -18.44 -24.36 -3.25
CA ASN A 1 -17.05 -24.26 -3.71
C ASN A 1 -17.06 -23.53 -5.05
N ILE A 2 -16.30 -22.43 -5.17
CA ILE A 2 -16.07 -21.71 -6.42
C ILE A 2 -14.70 -22.16 -6.92
N ASN A 3 -14.66 -22.76 -8.10
CA ASN A 3 -13.41 -23.27 -8.68
C ASN A 3 -12.78 -22.28 -9.67
N GLU A 4 -13.62 -21.48 -10.34
CA GLU A 4 -13.18 -20.49 -11.31
C GLU A 4 -14.10 -19.26 -11.29
N VAL A 5 -13.55 -18.10 -11.69
CA VAL A 5 -14.28 -16.83 -11.80
C VAL A 5 -13.99 -16.13 -13.13
N ASP A 6 -14.95 -15.35 -13.64
CA ASP A 6 -14.80 -14.57 -14.88
C ASP A 6 -13.90 -13.35 -14.73
N GLY A 7 -13.86 -12.78 -13.54
CA GLY A 7 -13.05 -11.61 -13.26
C GLY A 7 -12.88 -11.35 -11.78
N ILE A 8 -11.79 -10.64 -11.44
CA ILE A 8 -11.46 -10.23 -10.07
C ILE A 8 -11.07 -8.75 -10.12
N LEU A 9 -11.67 -7.95 -9.24
CA LEU A 9 -11.31 -6.55 -9.04
C LEU A 9 -10.71 -6.36 -7.65
N TYR A 10 -9.52 -5.77 -7.63
CA TYR A 10 -8.89 -5.23 -6.42
C TYR A 10 -9.01 -3.71 -6.42
N ASP A 11 -9.63 -3.16 -5.39
CA ASP A 11 -9.62 -1.73 -5.08
C ASP A 11 -8.89 -1.58 -3.74
N LEU A 12 -7.59 -1.27 -3.80
CA LEU A 12 -6.68 -1.36 -2.67
C LEU A 12 -6.76 -0.13 -1.75
N GLY A 13 -6.24 -0.29 -0.55
CA GLY A 13 -6.12 0.78 0.43
C GLY A 13 -7.34 0.95 1.32
N VAL A 14 -7.48 2.15 1.90
CA VAL A 14 -8.55 2.48 2.84
C VAL A 14 -9.78 3.01 2.11
N SER A 15 -10.96 2.59 2.55
CA SER A 15 -12.23 3.11 2.04
C SER A 15 -12.49 4.55 2.52
N SER A 16 -13.31 5.29 1.76
CA SER A 16 -13.74 6.63 2.16
C SER A 16 -14.39 6.68 3.56
N PRO A 17 -15.29 5.75 3.93
CA PRO A 17 -15.84 5.71 5.30
C PRO A 17 -14.77 5.52 6.39
N GLN A 18 -13.70 4.77 6.13
CA GLN A 18 -12.60 4.60 7.10
C GLN A 18 -11.80 5.90 7.29
N LEU A 19 -11.61 6.68 6.22
CA LEU A 19 -10.94 7.99 6.28
C LEU A 19 -11.82 9.07 6.89
N ASP A 20 -13.11 9.06 6.58
CA ASP A 20 -14.07 10.09 7.00
C ASP A 20 -14.51 9.92 8.46
N ASN A 21 -14.50 8.69 8.98
CA ASN A 21 -14.71 8.44 10.41
C ASN A 21 -13.41 8.73 11.18
N LYS A 22 -13.37 9.89 11.81
CA LYS A 22 -12.21 10.38 12.56
C LYS A 22 -11.75 9.41 13.65
N GLU A 23 -12.70 8.74 14.34
CA GLU A 23 -12.41 7.81 15.44
C GLU A 23 -11.56 6.59 15.03
N ARG A 24 -11.51 6.29 13.74
CA ARG A 24 -10.71 5.19 13.19
C ARG A 24 -9.20 5.49 13.14
N GLY A 25 -8.78 6.73 13.36
CA GLY A 25 -7.37 7.13 13.46
C GLY A 25 -6.55 7.08 12.17
N PHE A 26 -7.17 6.98 10.99
CA PHE A 26 -6.46 6.97 9.70
C PHE A 26 -5.98 8.35 9.25
N SER A 27 -6.59 9.42 9.77
CA SER A 27 -6.30 10.79 9.36
C SER A 27 -5.39 11.50 10.36
N PHE A 28 -4.42 12.25 9.85
CA PHE A 28 -3.58 13.17 10.64
C PHE A 28 -4.12 14.62 10.66
N HIS A 29 -5.31 14.83 10.14
CA HIS A 29 -5.98 16.14 10.14
C HIS A 29 -7.01 16.30 11.26
N ALA A 30 -7.36 15.22 11.94
CA ALA A 30 -8.33 15.22 13.03
C ALA A 30 -7.76 14.44 14.21
N ASP A 31 -8.07 14.88 15.42
CA ASP A 31 -7.64 14.20 16.63
C ASP A 31 -8.46 12.95 16.88
N ALA A 32 -7.77 11.84 17.08
CA ALA A 32 -8.35 10.53 17.37
C ALA A 32 -7.31 9.62 18.03
N LYS A 33 -7.77 8.52 18.63
CA LYS A 33 -6.86 7.46 19.11
C LYS A 33 -6.03 6.90 17.96
N LEU A 34 -4.79 6.50 18.25
CA LEU A 34 -3.90 5.82 17.31
C LEU A 34 -4.39 4.38 17.08
N ASP A 35 -5.38 4.20 16.20
CA ASP A 35 -5.94 2.88 15.88
C ASP A 35 -5.44 2.36 14.52
N MET A 36 -5.90 2.88 13.42
CA MET A 36 -5.58 2.52 12.03
C MET A 36 -5.87 1.06 11.64
N ARG A 37 -6.57 0.28 12.45
CA ARG A 37 -6.94 -1.10 12.12
C ARG A 37 -8.08 -1.12 11.10
N MET A 38 -7.94 -1.85 10.02
CA MET A 38 -9.05 -2.18 9.12
C MET A 38 -9.99 -3.19 9.77
N ASP A 39 -9.44 -4.27 10.32
CA ASP A 39 -10.16 -5.20 11.20
C ASP A 39 -9.96 -4.80 12.66
N THR A 40 -11.02 -4.29 13.28
CA THR A 40 -11.01 -3.83 14.69
C THR A 40 -10.83 -4.97 15.70
N LYS A 41 -10.93 -6.24 15.29
CA LYS A 41 -10.71 -7.40 16.15
C LYS A 41 -9.23 -7.77 16.31
N GLN A 42 -8.36 -7.31 15.39
CA GLN A 42 -6.92 -7.57 15.51
C GLN A 42 -6.32 -6.83 16.70
N LYS A 43 -5.20 -7.35 17.25
CA LYS A 43 -4.54 -6.77 18.43
C LYS A 43 -3.63 -5.60 18.06
N LEU A 44 -2.88 -5.72 16.95
CA LEU A 44 -1.92 -4.71 16.53
C LEU A 44 -2.66 -3.47 16.03
N SER A 45 -2.47 -2.35 16.69
CA SER A 45 -2.96 -1.03 16.29
C SER A 45 -1.79 -0.06 16.08
N ALA A 46 -2.08 1.15 15.60
CA ALA A 46 -1.08 2.19 15.47
C ALA A 46 -0.47 2.58 16.83
N TYR A 47 -1.24 2.46 17.90
CA TYR A 47 -0.75 2.69 19.27
C TYR A 47 0.39 1.73 19.63
N GLU A 48 0.21 0.42 19.39
CA GLU A 48 1.25 -0.58 19.66
C GLU A 48 2.50 -0.37 18.81
N VAL A 49 2.32 -0.04 17.53
CA VAL A 49 3.45 0.27 16.63
C VAL A 49 4.25 1.46 17.16
N VAL A 50 3.57 2.56 17.47
CA VAL A 50 4.22 3.80 17.92
C VAL A 50 4.86 3.66 19.31
N ASN A 51 4.19 2.98 20.24
CA ASN A 51 4.65 2.94 21.64
C ASN A 51 5.51 1.73 21.99
N ASN A 52 5.43 0.61 21.23
CA ASN A 52 6.10 -0.63 21.62
C ASN A 52 7.19 -1.08 20.63
N TYR A 53 7.20 -0.61 19.38
CA TYR A 53 8.24 -1.01 18.41
C TYR A 53 9.60 -0.46 18.80
N SER A 54 10.66 -1.22 18.48
CA SER A 54 12.04 -0.76 18.65
C SER A 54 12.35 0.44 17.71
N TYR A 55 13.43 1.16 18.01
CA TYR A 55 13.92 2.21 17.12
C TYR A 55 14.18 1.69 15.69
N ASP A 56 14.82 0.52 15.59
CA ASP A 56 15.18 -0.07 14.30
C ASP A 56 13.94 -0.51 13.50
N ASP A 57 12.92 -1.05 14.18
CA ASP A 57 11.66 -1.40 13.55
C ASP A 57 10.91 -0.15 13.03
N LEU A 58 10.87 0.92 13.81
CA LEU A 58 10.28 2.18 13.38
C LEU A 58 11.03 2.75 12.16
N VAL A 59 12.36 2.77 12.19
CA VAL A 59 13.17 3.21 11.04
C VAL A 59 12.91 2.34 9.83
N ARG A 60 12.84 1.02 10.00
CA ARG A 60 12.55 0.06 8.93
C ARG A 60 11.22 0.37 8.26
N ILE A 61 10.13 0.44 9.02
CA ILE A 61 8.80 0.68 8.43
C ILE A 61 8.70 2.05 7.77
N PHE A 62 9.27 3.09 8.38
CA PHE A 62 9.23 4.44 7.80
C PHE A 62 10.05 4.53 6.50
N ARG A 63 11.15 3.82 6.38
CA ARG A 63 11.94 3.74 5.13
C ARG A 63 11.28 2.86 4.08
N VAL A 64 10.86 1.66 4.46
CA VAL A 64 10.37 0.65 3.50
C VAL A 64 8.94 0.95 3.07
N TYR A 65 8.04 1.25 4.01
CA TYR A 65 6.62 1.48 3.72
C TYR A 65 6.26 2.95 3.53
N GLY A 66 7.00 3.85 4.14
CA GLY A 66 6.81 5.30 3.99
C GLY A 66 7.66 5.92 2.89
N GLU A 67 8.73 5.24 2.46
CA GLU A 67 9.77 5.87 1.62
C GLU A 67 10.21 7.23 2.20
N GLU A 68 10.32 7.28 3.58
CA GLU A 68 10.58 8.53 4.32
C GLU A 68 12.08 8.70 4.57
N LYS A 69 12.63 9.77 4.03
CA LYS A 69 14.08 10.05 4.14
C LYS A 69 14.53 10.48 5.54
N PHE A 70 13.60 11.04 6.33
CA PHE A 70 13.87 11.47 7.71
C PHE A 70 13.46 10.40 8.75
N ALA A 71 13.33 9.15 8.34
CA ALA A 71 12.89 8.03 9.18
C ALA A 71 13.66 7.94 10.50
N THR A 72 14.98 8.13 10.48
CA THR A 72 15.83 8.07 11.70
C THR A 72 15.54 9.18 12.69
N SER A 73 15.37 10.41 12.20
CA SER A 73 15.02 11.55 13.06
C SER A 73 13.63 11.41 13.66
N ILE A 74 12.67 10.96 12.85
CA ILE A 74 11.28 10.76 13.29
C ILE A 74 11.22 9.63 14.33
N ALA A 75 11.83 8.48 14.06
CA ALA A 75 11.88 7.36 15.00
C ALA A 75 12.54 7.75 16.33
N LYS A 76 13.67 8.47 16.29
CA LYS A 76 14.33 8.98 17.49
C LYS A 76 13.40 9.85 18.34
N ASN A 77 12.70 10.80 17.73
CA ASN A 77 11.82 11.70 18.46
C ASN A 77 10.58 10.98 19.01
N ILE A 78 10.05 9.98 18.30
CA ILE A 78 8.98 9.10 18.84
C ILE A 78 9.47 8.37 20.09
N ILE A 79 10.65 7.73 20.03
CA ILE A 79 11.24 7.02 21.18
C ILE A 79 11.41 7.97 22.36
N THR A 80 12.06 9.10 22.17
CA THR A 80 12.31 10.08 23.25
C THR A 80 11.00 10.62 23.85
N THR A 81 9.98 10.86 23.01
CA THR A 81 8.69 11.38 23.52
C THR A 81 7.96 10.33 24.35
N ARG A 82 7.89 9.10 23.88
CA ARG A 82 7.14 8.03 24.58
C ARG A 82 7.81 7.57 25.87
N GLU A 83 9.11 7.80 26.07
CA GLU A 83 9.80 7.56 27.34
C GLU A 83 9.23 8.43 28.48
N ASN A 84 8.69 9.60 28.18
CA ASN A 84 8.07 10.49 29.16
C ASN A 84 6.57 10.23 29.32
N LYS A 85 5.85 10.07 28.19
CA LYS A 85 4.40 9.82 28.14
C LYS A 85 4.07 9.06 26.86
N PRO A 86 3.25 8.00 26.92
CA PRO A 86 2.75 7.34 25.72
C PRO A 86 2.10 8.32 24.74
N ILE A 87 2.33 8.09 23.45
CA ILE A 87 1.73 8.86 22.37
C ILE A 87 0.36 8.23 22.10
N GLU A 88 -0.71 8.96 22.36
CA GLU A 88 -2.07 8.40 22.38
C GLU A 88 -2.87 8.76 21.13
N THR A 89 -2.60 9.96 20.54
CA THR A 89 -3.47 10.50 19.51
C THR A 89 -2.76 10.78 18.19
N THR A 90 -3.55 10.87 17.13
CA THR A 90 -3.08 11.15 15.77
C THR A 90 -2.42 12.53 15.67
N LEU A 91 -2.97 13.54 16.35
CA LEU A 91 -2.37 14.89 16.32
C LEU A 91 -1.08 14.97 17.13
N GLU A 92 -0.98 14.29 18.29
CA GLU A 92 0.28 14.17 19.04
C GLU A 92 1.39 13.58 18.12
N LEU A 93 1.10 12.47 17.46
CA LEU A 93 2.04 11.84 16.52
C LEU A 93 2.38 12.77 15.34
N ALA A 94 1.39 13.42 14.74
CA ALA A 94 1.61 14.33 13.61
C ALA A 94 2.51 15.51 13.99
N GLU A 95 2.38 16.07 15.20
CA GLU A 95 3.22 17.15 15.67
C GLU A 95 4.66 16.69 15.95
N ILE A 96 4.85 15.49 16.52
CA ILE A 96 6.19 14.89 16.70
C ILE A 96 6.87 14.73 15.34
N ILE A 97 6.17 14.18 14.34
CA ILE A 97 6.70 14.01 12.99
C ILE A 97 7.09 15.34 12.39
N LYS A 98 6.22 16.34 12.48
CA LYS A 98 6.45 17.69 11.97
C LYS A 98 7.69 18.32 12.59
N ASN A 99 7.89 18.16 13.89
CA ASN A 99 9.06 18.70 14.60
C ASN A 99 10.36 17.90 14.34
N SER A 100 10.25 16.71 13.75
CA SER A 100 11.39 15.85 13.42
C SER A 100 12.01 16.13 12.05
N VAL A 101 11.44 17.01 11.24
CA VAL A 101 11.86 17.28 9.86
C VAL A 101 12.16 18.76 9.64
N PRO A 102 13.07 19.11 8.70
CA PRO A 102 13.39 20.50 8.39
C PRO A 102 12.18 21.29 7.89
N GLU A 103 12.16 22.60 8.19
CA GLU A 103 11.05 23.48 7.80
C GLU A 103 10.80 23.49 6.29
N LYS A 104 11.86 23.48 5.48
CA LYS A 104 11.74 23.40 4.01
C LYS A 104 10.91 22.20 3.57
N TYR A 105 11.12 21.03 4.19
CA TYR A 105 10.39 19.79 3.86
C TYR A 105 8.91 19.89 4.23
N ARG A 106 8.59 20.59 5.36
CA ARG A 106 7.19 20.78 5.81
C ARG A 106 6.35 21.58 4.83
N ARG A 107 6.98 22.54 4.08
CA ARG A 107 6.29 23.39 3.12
C ARG A 107 5.89 22.68 1.82
N GLU A 108 6.63 21.65 1.43
CA GLU A 108 6.38 20.93 0.17
C GLU A 108 5.21 19.96 0.29
N LYS A 109 5.16 19.18 1.36
CA LYS A 109 4.11 18.17 1.64
C LYS A 109 3.97 17.98 3.14
N HIS A 110 2.76 17.63 3.59
CA HIS A 110 2.56 17.33 5.00
C HIS A 110 3.42 16.13 5.42
N PRO A 111 4.36 16.28 6.37
CA PRO A 111 5.37 15.26 6.66
C PRO A 111 4.77 13.99 7.26
N ALA A 112 3.61 14.08 7.96
CA ALA A 112 2.95 12.93 8.53
C ALA A 112 2.40 11.94 7.49
N ARG A 113 2.15 12.36 6.25
CA ARG A 113 1.52 11.52 5.22
C ARG A 113 2.23 10.18 5.02
N LYS A 114 3.55 10.21 4.87
CA LYS A 114 4.37 9.01 4.62
C LYS A 114 4.47 8.11 5.85
N VAL A 115 4.59 8.70 7.01
CA VAL A 115 4.68 7.96 8.28
C VAL A 115 3.35 7.30 8.63
N PHE A 116 2.23 8.00 8.45
CA PHE A 116 0.89 7.42 8.63
C PHE A 116 0.63 6.28 7.65
N GLN A 117 1.02 6.43 6.37
CA GLN A 117 0.97 5.34 5.40
C GLN A 117 1.81 4.14 5.88
N ALA A 118 3.03 4.37 6.36
CA ALA A 118 3.91 3.30 6.84
C ALA A 118 3.31 2.53 8.02
N ILE A 119 2.78 3.25 9.02
CA ILE A 119 2.13 2.64 10.18
C ILE A 119 0.87 1.87 9.74
N ARG A 120 0.06 2.42 8.85
CA ARG A 120 -1.15 1.78 8.33
C ARG A 120 -0.82 0.45 7.63
N ILE A 121 0.18 0.46 6.76
CA ILE A 121 0.65 -0.73 6.04
C ILE A 121 1.12 -1.80 7.03
N GLU A 122 1.90 -1.43 8.04
CA GLU A 122 2.39 -2.35 9.08
C GLU A 122 1.23 -2.93 9.89
N VAL A 123 0.34 -2.08 10.41
CA VAL A 123 -0.82 -2.48 11.22
C VAL A 123 -1.69 -3.50 10.49
N ASN A 124 -1.95 -3.27 9.21
CA ASN A 124 -2.89 -4.08 8.42
C ASN A 124 -2.20 -5.16 7.56
N ASN A 125 -0.86 -5.25 7.60
CA ASN A 125 -0.09 -6.17 6.77
C ASN A 125 -0.45 -6.10 5.27
N GLU A 126 -0.75 -4.88 4.79
CA GLU A 126 -1.42 -4.64 3.51
C GLU A 126 -0.67 -5.25 2.32
N LEU A 127 0.65 -5.08 2.25
CA LEU A 127 1.44 -5.51 1.11
C LEU A 127 1.53 -7.03 0.99
N ASN A 128 1.77 -7.73 2.12
CA ASN A 128 1.85 -9.19 2.11
C ASN A 128 0.48 -9.83 1.82
N VAL A 129 -0.60 -9.28 2.39
CA VAL A 129 -1.96 -9.75 2.13
C VAL A 129 -2.32 -9.57 0.66
N PHE A 130 -2.00 -8.42 0.09
CA PHE A 130 -2.23 -8.15 -1.32
C PHE A 130 -1.42 -9.09 -2.22
N GLU A 131 -0.12 -9.25 -1.99
CA GLU A 131 0.75 -10.12 -2.78
C GLU A 131 0.26 -11.57 -2.77
N ASN A 132 -0.07 -12.09 -1.59
CA ASN A 132 -0.58 -13.47 -1.43
C ASN A 132 -1.93 -13.64 -2.13
N SER A 133 -2.85 -12.70 -1.93
CA SER A 133 -4.17 -12.73 -2.56
C SER A 133 -4.09 -12.64 -4.09
N LEU A 134 -3.23 -11.76 -4.62
CA LEU A 134 -3.06 -11.62 -6.06
C LEU A 134 -2.46 -12.87 -6.70
N ASN A 135 -1.51 -13.54 -6.02
CA ASN A 135 -0.99 -14.82 -6.50
C ASN A 135 -2.07 -15.91 -6.55
N GLN A 136 -2.94 -15.99 -5.53
CA GLN A 136 -4.09 -16.92 -5.54
C GLN A 136 -5.11 -16.59 -6.63
N ALA A 137 -5.34 -15.30 -6.90
CA ALA A 137 -6.24 -14.85 -7.95
C ALA A 137 -5.84 -15.32 -9.35
N LEU A 138 -4.53 -15.46 -9.61
CA LEU A 138 -4.01 -15.98 -10.88
C LEU A 138 -4.49 -17.42 -11.17
N ASP A 139 -4.68 -18.21 -10.13
CA ASP A 139 -5.13 -19.59 -10.27
C ASP A 139 -6.65 -19.69 -10.41
N LEU A 140 -7.40 -18.73 -9.84
CA LEU A 140 -8.86 -18.73 -9.81
C LEU A 140 -9.51 -18.13 -11.07
N VAL A 141 -8.84 -17.21 -11.75
CA VAL A 141 -9.43 -16.60 -12.95
C VAL A 141 -9.39 -17.58 -14.12
N LYS A 142 -10.53 -17.79 -14.81
CA LYS A 142 -10.62 -18.69 -15.97
C LYS A 142 -9.92 -18.13 -17.21
N VAL A 143 -9.67 -18.98 -18.20
CA VAL A 143 -9.18 -18.55 -19.52
C VAL A 143 -10.18 -17.57 -20.15
N GLY A 144 -9.68 -16.44 -20.65
CA GLY A 144 -10.47 -15.29 -21.11
C GLY A 144 -10.91 -14.34 -20.00
N GLY A 145 -10.78 -14.73 -18.73
CA GLY A 145 -11.09 -13.89 -17.57
C GLY A 145 -10.00 -12.86 -17.28
N ARG A 146 -10.34 -11.82 -16.50
CA ARG A 146 -9.47 -10.68 -16.22
C ARG A 146 -9.27 -10.42 -14.74
N ILE A 147 -8.07 -9.97 -14.39
CA ILE A 147 -7.76 -9.42 -13.08
C ILE A 147 -7.48 -7.93 -13.25
N CYS A 148 -8.24 -7.10 -12.53
CA CYS A 148 -8.13 -5.66 -12.51
C CYS A 148 -7.64 -5.24 -11.12
N VAL A 149 -6.59 -4.40 -11.05
CA VAL A 149 -6.03 -3.91 -9.78
C VAL A 149 -5.93 -2.40 -9.83
N ILE A 150 -6.58 -1.73 -8.87
CA ILE A 150 -6.43 -0.30 -8.63
C ILE A 150 -5.51 -0.12 -7.43
N THR A 151 -4.38 0.53 -7.65
CA THR A 151 -3.37 0.85 -6.63
C THR A 151 -3.34 2.35 -6.37
N PHE A 152 -2.97 2.78 -5.14
CA PHE A 152 -2.94 4.19 -4.75
C PHE A 152 -1.56 4.67 -4.31
N HIS A 153 -0.57 3.81 -4.21
CA HIS A 153 0.82 4.18 -3.93
C HIS A 153 1.83 3.25 -4.61
N SER A 154 3.09 3.72 -4.65
CA SER A 154 4.22 3.09 -5.36
C SER A 154 4.48 1.63 -4.98
N LEU A 155 4.29 1.27 -3.70
CA LEU A 155 4.59 -0.09 -3.23
C LEU A 155 3.56 -1.11 -3.72
N GLU A 156 2.26 -0.77 -3.68
CA GLU A 156 1.20 -1.58 -4.26
C GLU A 156 1.41 -1.74 -5.77
N ASP A 157 1.67 -0.62 -6.47
CA ASP A 157 1.89 -0.63 -7.92
C ASP A 157 3.10 -1.48 -8.31
N ARG A 158 4.17 -1.47 -7.51
CA ARG A 158 5.36 -2.30 -7.73
C ARG A 158 5.03 -3.77 -7.63
N ILE A 159 4.35 -4.22 -6.57
CA ILE A 159 3.92 -5.62 -6.39
C ILE A 159 3.07 -6.06 -7.57
N CYS A 160 2.03 -5.28 -7.91
CA CYS A 160 1.15 -5.58 -9.03
C CYS A 160 1.92 -5.70 -10.36
N LYS A 161 2.77 -4.70 -10.66
CA LYS A 161 3.59 -4.68 -11.86
C LYS A 161 4.54 -5.89 -11.96
N ASP A 162 5.19 -6.24 -10.86
CA ASP A 162 6.18 -7.33 -10.85
C ASP A 162 5.50 -8.68 -11.02
N ILE A 163 4.36 -8.92 -10.34
CA ILE A 163 3.57 -10.14 -10.53
C ILE A 163 3.01 -10.21 -11.95
N PHE A 164 2.39 -9.15 -12.46
CA PHE A 164 1.82 -9.13 -13.80
C PHE A 164 2.89 -9.34 -14.88
N LYS A 165 4.06 -8.70 -14.74
CA LYS A 165 5.20 -8.91 -15.63
C LYS A 165 5.68 -10.36 -15.61
N ARG A 166 5.80 -10.96 -14.44
CA ARG A 166 6.25 -12.36 -14.29
C ARG A 166 5.37 -13.34 -15.05
N VAL A 167 4.03 -13.17 -14.96
CA VAL A 167 3.07 -14.11 -15.57
C VAL A 167 2.74 -13.81 -17.03
N SER A 168 3.07 -12.61 -17.51
CA SER A 168 2.79 -12.15 -18.89
C SER A 168 4.04 -12.07 -19.78
N SER A 169 5.19 -12.49 -19.28
CA SER A 169 6.46 -12.45 -20.04
C SER A 169 7.08 -13.84 -20.10
N VAL A 170 7.75 -14.12 -21.22
CA VAL A 170 8.61 -15.30 -21.34
C VAL A 170 9.80 -15.15 -20.41
N ASP A 171 10.25 -16.27 -19.81
CA ASP A 171 11.47 -16.30 -19.02
C ASP A 171 12.65 -15.74 -19.84
N PRO A 172 13.43 -14.80 -19.27
CA PRO A 172 14.58 -14.21 -19.98
C PRO A 172 15.57 -15.22 -20.54
N SER A 173 15.74 -16.38 -19.88
CA SER A 173 16.64 -17.45 -20.34
C SER A 173 16.20 -18.10 -21.66
N LEU A 174 14.89 -18.05 -21.96
CA LEU A 174 14.30 -18.69 -23.15
C LEU A 174 14.12 -17.73 -24.33
N LYS A 175 14.35 -16.42 -24.14
CA LYS A 175 14.11 -15.39 -25.18
C LYS A 175 14.95 -15.57 -26.44
N ASN A 176 16.09 -16.26 -26.35
CA ASN A 176 17.01 -16.49 -27.47
C ASN A 176 16.73 -17.80 -28.22
N LEU A 177 15.73 -18.58 -27.82
CA LEU A 177 15.33 -19.77 -28.54
C LEU A 177 14.59 -19.38 -29.84
N PRO A 178 14.87 -20.05 -30.96
CA PRO A 178 14.18 -19.81 -32.23
C PRO A 178 12.68 -20.04 -32.15
N ILE A 179 12.28 -21.01 -31.35
CA ILE A 179 10.88 -21.33 -31.04
C ILE A 179 10.79 -21.57 -29.54
N ILE A 180 9.87 -20.85 -28.87
CA ILE A 180 9.58 -21.06 -27.46
C ILE A 180 8.50 -22.13 -27.36
N PRO A 181 8.77 -23.28 -26.69
CA PRO A 181 7.76 -24.31 -26.50
C PRO A 181 6.51 -23.78 -25.82
N GLU A 182 5.36 -24.35 -26.14
CA GLU A 182 4.05 -23.87 -25.69
C GLU A 182 3.93 -23.84 -24.15
N GLU A 183 4.54 -24.79 -23.48
CA GLU A 183 4.57 -24.91 -22.02
C GLU A 183 5.26 -23.74 -21.30
N TYR A 184 6.19 -23.05 -22.00
CA TYR A 184 6.92 -21.88 -21.48
C TYR A 184 6.35 -20.54 -21.96
N GLN A 185 5.30 -20.55 -22.74
CA GLN A 185 4.65 -19.31 -23.15
C GLN A 185 3.82 -18.71 -22.00
N PRO A 186 3.72 -17.38 -21.90
CA PRO A 186 2.99 -16.72 -20.82
C PRO A 186 1.53 -17.16 -20.77
N LYS A 187 1.05 -17.41 -19.54
CA LYS A 187 -0.38 -17.74 -19.31
C LYS A 187 -1.30 -16.53 -19.33
N PHE A 188 -0.74 -15.34 -19.21
CA PHE A 188 -1.46 -14.08 -19.17
C PHE A 188 -0.91 -13.10 -20.21
N LYS A 189 -1.73 -12.13 -20.59
CA LYS A 189 -1.32 -10.96 -21.37
C LYS A 189 -1.70 -9.68 -20.63
N LEU A 190 -0.84 -8.65 -20.71
CA LEU A 190 -1.16 -7.30 -20.24
C LEU A 190 -2.23 -6.69 -21.16
N VAL A 191 -3.30 -6.17 -20.56
CA VAL A 191 -4.43 -5.57 -21.29
C VAL A 191 -4.39 -4.05 -21.17
N ALA A 192 -4.20 -3.51 -19.95
CA ALA A 192 -4.23 -2.09 -19.72
C ALA A 192 -3.33 -1.65 -18.55
N ASN A 193 -2.91 -0.39 -18.64
CA ASN A 193 -2.27 0.38 -17.57
C ASN A 193 -2.78 1.81 -17.73
N ILE A 194 -3.70 2.22 -16.86
CA ILE A 194 -4.50 3.45 -17.01
C ILE A 194 -4.29 4.32 -15.77
N GLU A 195 -4.10 5.61 -15.98
CA GLU A 195 -4.14 6.65 -14.96
C GLU A 195 -5.49 7.37 -15.02
N PRO A 196 -5.93 8.01 -13.91
CA PRO A 196 -7.18 8.78 -13.91
C PRO A 196 -7.18 9.86 -14.98
N SER A 197 -8.32 10.06 -15.62
CA SER A 197 -8.51 11.17 -16.57
C SER A 197 -8.51 12.53 -15.87
N ALA A 198 -8.28 13.60 -16.62
CA ALA A 198 -8.39 14.97 -16.10
C ALA A 198 -9.77 15.24 -15.51
N HIS A 199 -10.83 14.76 -16.14
CA HIS A 199 -12.21 14.88 -15.66
C HIS A 199 -12.40 14.17 -14.31
N GLU A 200 -11.89 12.94 -14.15
CA GLU A 200 -12.00 12.23 -12.88
C GLU A 200 -11.22 12.93 -11.76
N LEU A 201 -10.07 13.53 -12.08
CA LEU A 201 -9.28 14.28 -11.10
C LEU A 201 -9.99 15.55 -10.61
N GLU A 202 -10.82 16.16 -11.43
CA GLU A 202 -11.65 17.31 -11.05
C GLU A 202 -12.80 16.89 -10.12
N GLU A 203 -13.45 15.76 -10.40
CA GLU A 203 -14.58 15.27 -9.62
C GLU A 203 -14.16 14.52 -8.36
N ASN A 204 -13.05 13.78 -8.41
CA ASN A 204 -12.58 12.89 -7.35
C ASN A 204 -11.08 13.07 -7.07
N ASN A 205 -10.74 14.03 -6.22
CA ASN A 205 -9.34 14.26 -5.84
C ASN A 205 -8.66 13.05 -5.16
N ARG A 206 -9.43 12.07 -4.65
CA ARG A 206 -8.89 10.84 -4.05
C ARG A 206 -8.31 9.89 -5.11
N SER A 207 -8.75 9.99 -6.36
CA SER A 207 -8.22 9.18 -7.48
C SER A 207 -6.82 9.63 -7.95
N ARG A 208 -6.30 10.76 -7.47
CA ARG A 208 -5.08 11.40 -7.98
C ARG A 208 -3.85 10.49 -8.04
N SER A 209 -3.76 9.51 -7.16
CA SER A 209 -2.65 8.56 -7.12
C SER A 209 -3.05 7.17 -7.62
N ALA A 210 -4.29 7.02 -8.10
CA ALA A 210 -4.80 5.76 -8.58
C ALA A 210 -4.11 5.32 -9.88
N ARG A 211 -3.90 4.01 -10.01
CA ARG A 211 -3.43 3.37 -11.24
C ARG A 211 -4.15 2.05 -11.42
N LEU A 212 -4.85 1.89 -12.53
CA LEU A 212 -5.50 0.65 -12.91
C LEU A 212 -4.57 -0.18 -13.79
N ARG A 213 -4.30 -1.42 -13.38
CA ARG A 213 -3.62 -2.43 -14.20
C ARG A 213 -4.55 -3.60 -14.46
N VAL A 214 -4.53 -4.10 -15.69
CA VAL A 214 -5.39 -5.20 -16.12
C VAL A 214 -4.56 -6.25 -16.85
N ILE A 215 -4.74 -7.52 -16.44
CA ILE A 215 -4.27 -8.69 -17.19
C ILE A 215 -5.42 -9.61 -17.55
N GLU A 216 -5.25 -10.40 -18.59
CA GLU A 216 -6.21 -11.41 -19.06
C GLU A 216 -5.51 -12.76 -19.13
N ARG A 217 -6.16 -13.82 -18.61
CA ARG A 217 -5.68 -15.19 -18.75
C ARG A 217 -5.94 -15.68 -20.17
N VAL A 218 -4.90 -16.13 -20.87
CA VAL A 218 -4.97 -16.58 -22.27
C VAL A 218 -4.84 -18.09 -22.43
N ARG A 219 -4.39 -18.76 -21.38
CA ARG A 219 -4.28 -20.23 -21.34
C ARG A 219 -4.27 -20.79 -19.94
#